data_c4b8c929a33f8869701e2cd50b6ead71
#
_entry.id   c4b8c929a33f8869701e2cd50b6ead71
#
_cell.length_a   1.000
_cell.length_b   1.000
_cell.length_c   1.000
_cell.angle_alpha   90.00
_cell.angle_beta   90.00
_cell.angle_gamma   90.00
#
_symmetry.space_group_name_H-M   'P 1'
#
loop_
_entity.id
_entity.type
_entity.pdbx_description
1 polymer ?
#
loop_
_entity_poly.entity_id
_entity_poly.type
_entity_poly.pdbx_seq_one_letter_code
_entity_poly.pdbx_strand_id
1 'polypeptide(L)'
;MSIFRRRGRDEREPAEAPSAADTSEPTGDSGGTDKDPRSSGPYDSSEIDLEQSRADRIDLGGLLIRRVEGLQLQLQVDEKSGRPAGVMVVLDDAAVQMIPVAAPRSSGLWDQTRLQIAADAQRLGGTAEEAAGPFGTEVRIVLPVTTPEGKKAVQPSRVAGIDGPRWMLRTTFLGAAVTSPEAFGRLVQVVRDTVVVRGDSPMPPGELIALRPPQKPEAPEA
;
A
#
# COMPACT_ATOMS: atom_id res chain seq x y z
N MET A 1 -26.46 33.08 -56.69
CA MET A 1 -25.56 34.07 -57.27
C MET A 1 -24.16 33.67 -56.79
N SER A 2 -23.36 32.84 -57.52
CA SER A 2 -22.50 33.15 -58.64
C SER A 2 -21.56 34.32 -58.33
N ILE A 3 -20.22 34.12 -58.29
CA ILE A 3 -19.26 34.09 -59.36
C ILE A 3 -17.86 33.96 -58.72
N PHE A 4 -17.03 32.93 -59.02
CA PHE A 4 -15.85 32.82 -59.89
C PHE A 4 -14.78 33.92 -59.76
N ARG A 5 -13.47 33.56 -59.53
CA ARG A 5 -12.36 33.15 -60.46
C ARG A 5 -11.03 33.20 -59.74
N ARG A 6 -10.23 32.15 -59.71
CA ARG A 6 -9.19 31.67 -60.62
C ARG A 6 -7.85 32.41 -60.63
N ARG A 7 -6.81 31.62 -60.34
CA ARG A 7 -5.47 31.46 -60.98
C ARG A 7 -4.30 32.34 -60.51
N GLY A 8 -3.22 31.62 -60.20
CA GLY A 8 -1.83 32.05 -60.26
C GLY A 8 -0.92 30.91 -59.78
N ARG A 9 -0.48 30.09 -60.74
CA ARG A 9 0.56 29.08 -60.65
C ARG A 9 1.87 29.80 -60.90
N ASP A 10 2.90 29.64 -60.06
CA ASP A 10 4.27 29.73 -60.52
C ASP A 10 5.15 28.74 -59.79
N GLU A 11 5.76 27.89 -60.64
CA GLU A 11 6.78 26.92 -60.34
C GLU A 11 8.12 27.59 -60.14
N ARG A 12 8.88 27.18 -59.13
CA ARG A 12 10.36 27.07 -59.17
C ARG A 12 10.88 26.14 -58.10
N GLU A 13 11.43 25.05 -58.51
CA GLU A 13 12.42 24.17 -57.84
C GLU A 13 13.83 24.69 -58.24
N PRO A 14 14.94 24.09 -57.70
CA PRO A 14 15.32 23.70 -56.31
C PRO A 14 16.63 24.33 -55.91
N ALA A 15 16.98 24.28 -54.64
CA ALA A 15 18.39 24.43 -54.21
C ALA A 15 18.67 23.72 -52.90
N GLU A 16 19.47 22.67 -53.02
CA GLU A 16 20.50 22.12 -52.12
C GLU A 16 20.41 22.30 -50.62
N ALA A 17 20.53 21.17 -49.97
CA ALA A 17 20.83 20.99 -48.54
C ALA A 17 22.25 21.47 -48.19
N PRO A 18 22.48 21.78 -46.92
CA PRO A 18 23.64 21.27 -46.21
C PRO A 18 23.30 20.50 -44.94
N SER A 19 23.81 19.32 -44.93
CA SER A 19 24.49 18.52 -43.93
C SER A 19 24.44 18.97 -42.46
N ALA A 20 23.95 18.03 -41.61
CA ALA A 20 24.43 17.68 -40.29
C ALA A 20 24.83 18.77 -39.32
N ALA A 21 24.00 19.01 -38.33
CA ALA A 21 24.45 19.41 -37.00
C ALA A 21 23.86 18.43 -35.96
N ASP A 22 24.77 17.67 -35.42
CA ASP A 22 24.73 16.84 -34.22
C ASP A 22 24.01 17.60 -33.09
N THR A 23 22.78 17.22 -32.79
CA THR A 23 22.13 17.68 -31.56
C THR A 23 22.11 16.47 -30.64
N SER A 24 23.18 16.33 -29.89
CA SER A 24 23.27 15.48 -28.71
C SER A 24 22.13 15.83 -27.76
N GLU A 25 21.15 14.97 -27.69
CA GLU A 25 20.17 14.95 -26.62
C GLU A 25 20.93 14.79 -25.29
N PRO A 26 20.69 15.62 -24.26
CA PRO A 26 21.14 15.30 -22.94
C PRO A 26 20.30 14.14 -22.42
N THR A 27 20.85 12.94 -22.47
CA THR A 27 20.40 11.81 -21.63
C THR A 27 20.52 12.27 -20.19
N GLY A 28 19.42 12.82 -19.66
CA GLY A 28 19.23 13.01 -18.24
C GLY A 28 19.23 11.63 -17.58
N ASP A 29 20.39 11.21 -17.15
CA ASP A 29 20.58 10.15 -16.18
C ASP A 29 19.96 10.62 -14.85
N SER A 30 18.66 10.42 -14.70
CA SER A 30 17.98 10.39 -13.41
C SER A 30 18.21 9.03 -12.78
N GLY A 31 19.45 8.76 -12.39
CA GLY A 31 19.87 7.64 -11.57
C GLY A 31 19.34 7.75 -10.13
N GLY A 32 18.02 7.88 -9.99
CA GLY A 32 17.31 7.47 -8.80
C GLY A 32 17.15 5.96 -8.90
N THR A 33 17.90 5.20 -8.09
CA THR A 33 17.59 3.80 -7.85
C THR A 33 16.20 3.75 -7.22
N ASP A 34 15.20 3.63 -8.07
CA ASP A 34 13.81 3.35 -7.67
C ASP A 34 13.81 1.91 -7.15
N LYS A 35 14.31 1.75 -5.89
CA LYS A 35 14.22 0.49 -5.18
C LYS A 35 12.74 0.20 -5.07
N ASP A 36 12.30 -0.90 -5.68
CA ASP A 36 10.96 -1.43 -5.46
C ASP A 36 10.63 -1.32 -3.96
N PRO A 37 9.60 -0.53 -3.57
CA PRO A 37 9.23 -0.34 -2.17
C PRO A 37 9.03 -1.66 -1.42
N ARG A 38 8.79 -2.74 -2.16
CA ARG A 38 8.56 -4.10 -1.68
C ARG A 38 9.82 -5.00 -1.73
N SER A 39 10.97 -4.47 -2.14
CA SER A 39 12.21 -5.26 -2.26
C SER A 39 12.67 -5.95 -0.96
N SER A 40 12.18 -5.50 0.19
CA SER A 40 12.41 -6.10 1.52
C SER A 40 11.10 -6.49 2.21
N GLY A 41 10.09 -6.93 1.44
CA GLY A 41 8.76 -7.29 1.92
C GLY A 41 7.79 -6.10 2.06
N PRO A 42 6.53 -6.37 2.37
CA PRO A 42 5.93 -7.69 2.64
C PRO A 42 6.00 -8.63 1.43
N TYR A 43 6.09 -9.92 1.70
CA TYR A 43 6.28 -10.95 0.68
C TYR A 43 4.95 -11.52 0.19
N ASP A 44 4.92 -11.94 -1.08
CA ASP A 44 3.88 -12.83 -1.57
C ASP A 44 4.18 -14.29 -1.17
N SER A 45 3.14 -15.07 -0.95
CA SER A 45 3.29 -16.50 -0.64
C SER A 45 4.03 -17.31 -1.70
N SER A 46 4.08 -16.82 -2.94
CA SER A 46 4.83 -17.44 -4.04
C SER A 46 6.33 -17.10 -4.06
N GLU A 47 6.76 -16.11 -3.26
CA GLU A 47 8.14 -15.61 -3.23
C GLU A 47 9.00 -16.28 -2.14
N ILE A 48 8.39 -17.13 -1.32
CA ILE A 48 9.02 -17.73 -0.14
C ILE A 48 8.64 -19.20 0.00
N ASP A 49 9.39 -19.94 0.82
CA ASP A 49 8.97 -21.25 1.29
C ASP A 49 7.82 -21.07 2.30
N LEU A 50 6.58 -21.39 1.85
CA LEU A 50 5.37 -21.17 2.62
C LEU A 50 5.28 -22.09 3.84
N GLU A 51 5.75 -23.34 3.76
CA GLU A 51 5.70 -24.30 4.87
C GLU A 51 6.66 -23.87 5.98
N GLN A 52 7.88 -23.56 5.65
CA GLN A 52 8.86 -23.05 6.60
C GLN A 52 8.38 -21.72 7.20
N SER A 53 7.80 -20.85 6.39
CA SER A 53 7.28 -19.56 6.85
C SER A 53 6.13 -19.69 7.83
N ARG A 54 5.29 -20.70 7.71
CA ARG A 54 4.21 -21.00 8.68
C ARG A 54 4.74 -21.48 10.02
N ALA A 55 5.83 -22.24 10.03
CA ALA A 55 6.45 -22.70 11.27
C ALA A 55 6.95 -21.54 12.15
N ASP A 56 7.54 -20.51 11.52
CA ASP A 56 8.15 -19.38 12.21
C ASP A 56 7.19 -18.21 12.46
N ARG A 57 6.00 -18.24 11.88
CA ARG A 57 5.03 -17.13 11.91
C ARG A 57 3.71 -17.54 12.56
N ILE A 58 2.93 -16.54 12.91
CA ILE A 58 1.54 -16.70 13.34
C ILE A 58 0.69 -16.76 12.07
N ASP A 59 0.09 -17.91 11.79
CA ASP A 59 -0.78 -18.13 10.62
C ASP A 59 -2.20 -17.63 10.90
N LEU A 60 -2.57 -16.55 10.20
CA LEU A 60 -3.91 -15.97 10.20
C LEU A 60 -4.68 -16.28 8.90
N GLY A 61 -4.25 -17.26 8.13
CA GLY A 61 -4.84 -17.60 6.83
C GLY A 61 -4.33 -16.67 5.73
N GLY A 62 -4.91 -15.50 5.56
CA GLY A 62 -4.50 -14.51 4.55
C GLY A 62 -3.23 -13.73 4.88
N LEU A 63 -2.74 -13.79 6.12
CA LEU A 63 -1.49 -13.19 6.57
C LEU A 63 -0.69 -14.15 7.45
N LEU A 64 0.64 -14.16 7.25
CA LEU A 64 1.57 -14.79 8.18
C LEU A 64 2.41 -13.69 8.81
N ILE A 65 2.33 -13.55 10.13
CA ILE A 65 3.01 -12.49 10.88
C ILE A 65 4.15 -13.08 11.68
N ARG A 66 5.35 -12.53 11.55
CA ARG A 66 6.51 -12.99 12.31
C ARG A 66 6.27 -12.83 13.81
N ARG A 67 6.69 -13.84 14.59
CA ARG A 67 6.65 -13.79 16.05
C ARG A 67 7.71 -12.82 16.54
N VAL A 68 7.31 -11.82 17.29
CA VAL A 68 8.19 -10.85 17.94
C VAL A 68 7.82 -10.82 19.43
N GLU A 69 8.80 -10.73 20.29
CA GLU A 69 8.56 -10.64 21.75
C GLU A 69 7.75 -9.39 22.07
N GLY A 70 6.75 -9.54 22.96
CA GLY A 70 5.83 -8.46 23.35
C GLY A 70 4.72 -8.12 22.32
N LEU A 71 4.74 -8.77 21.15
CA LEU A 71 3.74 -8.52 20.11
C LEU A 71 2.39 -9.11 20.50
N GLN A 72 1.35 -8.29 20.43
CA GLN A 72 -0.04 -8.71 20.61
C GLN A 72 -0.81 -8.57 19.30
N LEU A 73 -1.70 -9.53 19.03
CA LEU A 73 -2.55 -9.55 17.83
C LEU A 73 -4.02 -9.49 18.23
N GLN A 74 -4.76 -8.63 17.56
CA GLN A 74 -6.21 -8.51 17.69
C GLN A 74 -6.84 -8.58 16.30
N LEU A 75 -7.59 -9.65 16.02
CA LEU A 75 -8.34 -9.76 14.76
C LEU A 75 -9.47 -8.73 14.76
N GLN A 76 -9.64 -8.08 13.64
CA GLN A 76 -10.70 -7.11 13.40
C GLN A 76 -11.73 -7.72 12.46
N VAL A 77 -12.97 -7.69 12.90
CA VAL A 77 -14.11 -8.21 12.15
C VAL A 77 -14.67 -7.10 11.27
N ASP A 78 -14.88 -7.40 10.01
CA ASP A 78 -15.63 -6.52 9.12
C ASP A 78 -17.12 -6.57 9.49
N GLU A 79 -17.70 -5.44 9.82
CA GLU A 79 -19.09 -5.31 10.28
C GLU A 79 -20.11 -5.79 9.23
N LYS A 80 -19.79 -5.68 7.94
CA LYS A 80 -20.71 -6.06 6.86
C LYS A 80 -20.74 -7.56 6.65
N SER A 81 -19.58 -8.22 6.66
CA SER A 81 -19.46 -9.65 6.40
C SER A 81 -19.46 -10.51 7.67
N GLY A 82 -19.23 -9.93 8.84
CA GLY A 82 -19.05 -10.64 10.10
C GLY A 82 -17.78 -11.50 10.15
N ARG A 83 -16.85 -11.33 9.20
CA ARG A 83 -15.63 -12.13 9.07
C ARG A 83 -14.39 -11.33 9.47
N PRO A 84 -13.37 -12.00 10.05
CA PRO A 84 -12.09 -11.37 10.27
C PRO A 84 -11.46 -10.95 8.94
N ALA A 85 -11.19 -9.66 8.79
CA ALA A 85 -10.67 -9.08 7.54
C ALA A 85 -9.46 -8.17 7.78
N GLY A 86 -9.09 -7.94 9.02
CA GLY A 86 -7.92 -7.16 9.41
C GLY A 86 -7.32 -7.67 10.71
N VAL A 87 -6.10 -7.26 10.96
CA VAL A 87 -5.40 -7.52 12.21
C VAL A 87 -4.76 -6.24 12.72
N MET A 88 -4.95 -5.97 14.00
CA MET A 88 -4.20 -4.97 14.75
C MET A 88 -3.02 -5.65 15.42
N VAL A 89 -1.83 -5.23 15.09
CA VAL A 89 -0.58 -5.61 15.76
C VAL A 89 -0.22 -4.51 16.72
N VAL A 90 -0.09 -4.84 17.99
CA VAL A 90 0.28 -3.91 19.05
C VAL A 90 1.64 -4.31 19.61
N LEU A 91 2.51 -3.33 19.75
CA LEU A 91 3.83 -3.48 20.33
C LEU A 91 4.09 -2.27 21.24
N ASP A 92 4.06 -2.50 22.54
CA ASP A 92 4.06 -1.47 23.57
C ASP A 92 2.88 -0.47 23.38
N ASP A 93 3.15 0.81 23.19
CA ASP A 93 2.18 1.89 22.95
C ASP A 93 2.01 2.25 21.45
N ALA A 94 2.62 1.47 20.56
CA ALA A 94 2.51 1.59 19.12
C ALA A 94 1.66 0.48 18.52
N ALA A 95 0.92 0.79 17.47
CA ALA A 95 0.12 -0.20 16.77
C ALA A 95 0.17 -0.02 15.26
N VAL A 96 0.01 -1.13 14.53
CA VAL A 96 -0.26 -1.13 13.10
C VAL A 96 -1.45 -2.03 12.79
N GLN A 97 -2.43 -1.46 12.12
CA GLN A 97 -3.51 -2.23 11.51
C GLN A 97 -3.06 -2.69 10.13
N MET A 98 -3.28 -3.95 9.81
CA MET A 98 -3.01 -4.53 8.50
C MET A 98 -4.28 -5.13 7.92
N ILE A 99 -4.64 -4.72 6.70
CA ILE A 99 -5.82 -5.19 5.98
C ILE A 99 -5.38 -5.63 4.59
N PRO A 100 -5.31 -6.93 4.31
CA PRO A 100 -5.01 -7.44 2.99
C PRO A 100 -6.28 -7.40 2.12
N VAL A 101 -6.14 -6.85 0.91
CA VAL A 101 -7.23 -6.78 -0.08
C VAL A 101 -6.78 -7.39 -1.40
N ALA A 102 -7.70 -7.99 -2.13
CA ALA A 102 -7.45 -8.46 -3.48
C ALA A 102 -7.24 -7.25 -4.42
N ALA A 103 -6.24 -7.34 -5.28
CA ALA A 103 -5.93 -6.32 -6.26
C ALA A 103 -5.98 -6.89 -7.69
N PRO A 104 -6.16 -6.03 -8.70
CA PRO A 104 -6.04 -6.46 -10.09
C PRO A 104 -4.61 -6.90 -10.39
N ARG A 105 -4.40 -7.51 -11.56
CA ARG A 105 -3.03 -7.89 -12.01
C ARG A 105 -2.15 -6.69 -12.33
N SER A 106 -2.77 -5.56 -12.69
CA SER A 106 -2.08 -4.28 -12.84
C SER A 106 -1.86 -3.66 -11.47
N SER A 107 -0.68 -3.08 -11.24
CA SER A 107 -0.38 -2.28 -10.05
C SER A 107 -1.25 -1.02 -9.99
N GLY A 108 -1.27 -0.35 -8.84
CA GLY A 108 -1.88 0.97 -8.69
C GLY A 108 -3.20 0.99 -7.92
N LEU A 109 -3.57 -0.09 -7.22
CA LEU A 109 -4.73 -0.03 -6.33
C LEU A 109 -4.50 0.96 -5.19
N TRP A 110 -3.25 1.09 -4.72
CA TRP A 110 -2.89 2.07 -3.71
C TRP A 110 -3.13 3.51 -4.16
N ASP A 111 -2.78 3.85 -5.39
CA ASP A 111 -2.96 5.21 -5.91
C ASP A 111 -4.41 5.68 -5.87
N GLN A 112 -5.35 4.81 -6.22
CA GLN A 112 -6.78 5.12 -6.12
C GLN A 112 -7.25 5.15 -4.66
N THR A 113 -6.77 4.19 -3.86
CA THR A 113 -7.18 4.05 -2.46
C THR A 113 -6.71 5.24 -1.62
N ARG A 114 -5.48 5.74 -1.80
CA ARG A 114 -4.95 6.88 -1.05
C ARG A 114 -5.73 8.17 -1.30
N LEU A 115 -6.16 8.40 -2.54
CA LEU A 115 -7.00 9.55 -2.88
C LEU A 115 -8.37 9.46 -2.20
N GLN A 116 -8.97 8.27 -2.18
CA GLN A 116 -10.23 8.05 -1.48
C GLN A 116 -10.09 8.25 0.03
N ILE A 117 -9.02 7.73 0.64
CA ILE A 117 -8.73 7.90 2.07
C ILE A 117 -8.57 9.38 2.41
N ALA A 118 -7.86 10.15 1.59
CA ALA A 118 -7.69 11.59 1.79
C ALA A 118 -9.02 12.34 1.72
N ALA A 119 -9.86 12.03 0.73
CA ALA A 119 -11.20 12.61 0.60
C ALA A 119 -12.11 12.26 1.79
N ASP A 120 -12.04 11.02 2.26
CA ASP A 120 -12.81 10.55 3.42
C ASP A 120 -12.39 11.27 4.71
N ALA A 121 -11.09 11.46 4.92
CA ALA A 121 -10.56 12.21 6.07
C ALA A 121 -11.09 13.65 6.07
N GLN A 122 -11.10 14.32 4.92
CA GLN A 122 -11.62 15.68 4.79
C GLN A 122 -13.13 15.73 5.05
N ARG A 123 -13.91 14.75 4.56
CA ARG A 123 -15.37 14.67 4.85
C ARG A 123 -15.67 14.50 6.33
N LEU A 124 -14.79 13.84 7.06
CA LEU A 124 -14.88 13.66 8.52
C LEU A 124 -14.35 14.88 9.31
N GLY A 125 -14.01 15.98 8.64
CA GLY A 125 -13.51 17.19 9.27
C GLY A 125 -12.06 17.11 9.71
N GLY A 126 -11.31 16.12 9.21
CA GLY A 126 -9.87 15.95 9.45
C GLY A 126 -9.02 16.55 8.34
N THR A 127 -7.72 16.30 8.44
CA THR A 127 -6.73 16.67 7.44
C THR A 127 -6.04 15.43 6.90
N ALA A 128 -5.59 15.49 5.64
CA ALA A 128 -4.80 14.45 5.01
C ALA A 128 -3.69 15.10 4.18
N GLU A 129 -2.47 14.59 4.31
CA GLU A 129 -1.28 15.06 3.61
C GLU A 129 -0.51 13.85 3.06
N GLU A 130 -0.10 13.91 1.81
CA GLU A 130 0.78 12.90 1.22
C GLU A 130 2.23 13.17 1.60
N ALA A 131 2.96 12.12 1.95
CA ALA A 131 4.37 12.19 2.29
C ALA A 131 5.12 10.95 1.79
N ALA A 132 6.43 11.06 1.64
CA ALA A 132 7.27 9.90 1.39
C ALA A 132 7.36 9.03 2.65
N GLY A 133 7.24 7.71 2.47
CA GLY A 133 7.31 6.72 3.53
C GLY A 133 8.16 5.51 3.13
N PRO A 134 8.31 4.53 4.05
CA PRO A 134 9.16 3.36 3.82
C PRO A 134 8.63 2.39 2.76
N PHE A 135 7.36 2.54 2.36
CA PHE A 135 6.67 1.73 1.35
C PHE A 135 6.20 2.57 0.15
N GLY A 136 6.84 3.71 -0.12
CA GLY A 136 6.41 4.67 -1.13
C GLY A 136 5.58 5.80 -0.53
N THR A 137 4.64 6.36 -1.30
CA THR A 137 3.78 7.45 -0.82
C THR A 137 2.83 6.95 0.27
N GLU A 138 2.84 7.60 1.43
CA GLU A 138 1.89 7.41 2.53
C GLU A 138 0.95 8.61 2.66
N VAL A 139 -0.19 8.42 3.32
CA VAL A 139 -1.10 9.50 3.70
C VAL A 139 -1.05 9.69 5.21
N ARG A 140 -0.66 10.88 5.65
CA ARG A 140 -0.72 11.30 7.05
C ARG A 140 -2.05 11.94 7.32
N ILE A 141 -2.79 11.41 8.28
CA ILE A 141 -4.17 11.80 8.57
C ILE A 141 -4.25 12.27 10.01
N VAL A 142 -5.03 13.32 10.24
CA VAL A 142 -5.43 13.75 11.58
C VAL A 142 -6.94 13.86 11.59
N LEU A 143 -7.61 13.00 12.36
CA LEU A 143 -9.07 13.01 12.50
C LEU A 143 -9.48 13.60 13.86
N PRO A 144 -10.55 14.42 13.89
CA PRO A 144 -11.20 14.77 15.15
C PRO A 144 -11.91 13.55 15.71
N VAL A 145 -11.68 13.24 16.96
CA VAL A 145 -12.31 12.14 17.68
C VAL A 145 -12.89 12.63 19.01
N THR A 146 -13.85 11.87 19.53
CA THR A 146 -14.35 12.09 20.88
C THR A 146 -13.87 10.95 21.75
N THR A 147 -13.18 11.26 22.86
CA THR A 147 -12.72 10.23 23.79
C THR A 147 -13.90 9.59 24.51
N PRO A 148 -13.73 8.42 25.16
CA PRO A 148 -14.78 7.79 25.98
C PRO A 148 -15.35 8.71 27.05
N GLU A 149 -14.56 9.67 27.54
CA GLU A 149 -14.97 10.68 28.54
C GLU A 149 -15.69 11.90 27.91
N GLY A 150 -15.99 11.85 26.61
CA GLY A 150 -16.70 12.91 25.88
C GLY A 150 -15.85 14.14 25.51
N LYS A 151 -14.52 14.08 25.68
CA LYS A 151 -13.62 15.19 25.34
C LYS A 151 -13.26 15.16 23.87
N LYS A 152 -13.16 16.34 23.23
CA LYS A 152 -12.63 16.48 21.88
C LYS A 152 -11.12 16.24 21.89
N ALA A 153 -10.65 15.39 21.01
CA ALA A 153 -9.25 15.07 20.78
C ALA A 153 -8.99 14.94 19.28
N VAL A 154 -7.74 14.74 18.90
CA VAL A 154 -7.36 14.42 17.53
C VAL A 154 -6.60 13.09 17.53
N GLN A 155 -6.83 12.30 16.49
CA GLN A 155 -6.14 11.02 16.30
C GLN A 155 -5.29 11.12 15.04
N PRO A 156 -3.98 11.28 15.18
CA PRO A 156 -3.06 11.20 14.06
C PRO A 156 -2.83 9.74 13.68
N SER A 157 -2.64 9.51 12.38
CA SER A 157 -2.31 8.20 11.83
C SER A 157 -1.47 8.34 10.55
N ARG A 158 -0.75 7.29 10.19
CA ARG A 158 -0.02 7.18 8.93
C ARG A 158 -0.56 5.97 8.19
N VAL A 159 -1.03 6.16 6.97
CA VAL A 159 -1.61 5.09 6.15
C VAL A 159 -0.74 4.87 4.93
N ALA A 160 -0.35 3.63 4.71
CA ALA A 160 0.38 3.21 3.52
C ALA A 160 -0.28 1.98 2.89
N GLY A 161 -0.20 1.89 1.58
CA GLY A 161 -0.58 0.71 0.83
C GLY A 161 0.65 0.15 0.11
N ILE A 162 0.77 -1.16 0.14
CA ILE A 162 1.85 -1.89 -0.50
C ILE A 162 1.22 -2.83 -1.53
N ASP A 163 1.43 -2.53 -2.81
CA ASP A 163 0.93 -3.35 -3.91
C ASP A 163 1.83 -4.58 -4.09
N GLY A 164 1.20 -5.75 -4.18
CA GLY A 164 1.84 -7.03 -4.47
C GLY A 164 1.16 -7.76 -5.63
N PRO A 165 1.56 -9.02 -5.91
CA PRO A 165 0.94 -9.83 -6.95
C PRO A 165 -0.54 -10.11 -6.66
N ARG A 166 -1.45 -9.36 -7.30
CA ARG A 166 -2.92 -9.47 -7.13
C ARG A 166 -3.45 -9.20 -5.72
N TRP A 167 -2.69 -8.50 -4.88
CA TRP A 167 -3.12 -8.04 -3.57
C TRP A 167 -2.52 -6.66 -3.27
N MET A 168 -3.15 -5.97 -2.35
CA MET A 168 -2.61 -4.77 -1.70
C MET A 168 -2.73 -4.94 -0.19
N LEU A 169 -1.67 -4.66 0.53
CA LEU A 169 -1.68 -4.61 2.00
C LEU A 169 -1.83 -3.15 2.44
N ARG A 170 -3.01 -2.80 2.96
CA ARG A 170 -3.22 -1.49 3.59
C ARG A 170 -2.75 -1.56 5.03
N THR A 171 -1.86 -0.64 5.41
CA THR A 171 -1.34 -0.49 6.76
C THR A 171 -1.75 0.85 7.34
N THR A 172 -2.14 0.88 8.62
CA THR A 172 -2.43 2.12 9.35
C THR A 172 -1.66 2.11 10.65
N PHE A 173 -0.68 2.99 10.79
CA PHE A 173 0.14 3.14 11.99
C PHE A 173 -0.50 4.13 12.95
N LEU A 174 -0.53 3.78 14.22
CA LEU A 174 -1.24 4.47 15.29
C LEU A 174 -0.38 4.56 16.57
N GLY A 175 -0.79 5.41 17.50
CA GLY A 175 -0.12 5.56 18.78
C GLY A 175 1.30 6.09 18.63
N ALA A 176 2.24 5.57 19.40
CA ALA A 176 3.64 6.00 19.35
C ALA A 176 4.30 5.80 17.97
N ALA A 177 3.77 4.93 17.12
CA ALA A 177 4.26 4.79 15.75
C ALA A 177 4.11 6.05 14.88
N VAL A 178 3.28 7.02 15.30
CA VAL A 178 3.14 8.28 14.56
C VAL A 178 4.18 9.32 15.00
N THR A 179 4.60 9.27 16.26
CA THR A 179 5.43 10.31 16.89
C THR A 179 6.87 9.86 17.18
N SER A 180 7.10 8.55 17.35
CA SER A 180 8.42 7.97 17.63
C SER A 180 8.97 7.25 16.38
N PRO A 181 10.10 7.70 15.82
CA PRO A 181 10.76 7.02 14.70
C PRO A 181 11.18 5.58 15.04
N GLU A 182 11.56 5.31 16.29
CA GLU A 182 11.96 3.99 16.76
C GLU A 182 10.76 3.03 16.78
N ALA A 183 9.65 3.41 17.43
CA ALA A 183 8.43 2.63 17.49
C ALA A 183 7.86 2.39 16.08
N PHE A 184 7.91 3.40 15.20
CA PHE A 184 7.55 3.26 13.81
C PHE A 184 8.44 2.25 13.09
N GLY A 185 9.75 2.36 13.24
CA GLY A 185 10.72 1.45 12.60
C GLY A 185 10.52 -0.01 12.98
N ARG A 186 10.20 -0.29 14.25
CA ARG A 186 9.88 -1.65 14.75
C ARG A 186 8.64 -2.22 14.05
N LEU A 187 7.56 -1.43 13.92
CA LEU A 187 6.35 -1.88 13.24
C LEU A 187 6.52 -1.96 11.72
N VAL A 188 7.33 -1.09 11.10
CA VAL A 188 7.71 -1.21 9.68
C VAL A 188 8.40 -2.55 9.44
N GLN A 189 9.28 -2.98 10.35
CA GLN A 189 9.93 -4.30 10.23
C GLN A 189 8.92 -5.44 10.34
N VAL A 190 7.95 -5.35 11.25
CA VAL A 190 6.85 -6.34 11.32
C VAL A 190 6.08 -6.42 10.00
N VAL A 191 5.76 -5.28 9.40
CA VAL A 191 5.07 -5.24 8.08
C VAL A 191 5.95 -5.86 6.99
N ARG A 192 7.25 -5.56 6.96
CA ARG A 192 8.18 -6.14 5.98
C ARG A 192 8.31 -7.65 6.11
N ASP A 193 8.35 -8.16 7.34
CA ASP A 193 8.46 -9.60 7.61
C ASP A 193 7.14 -10.35 7.42
N THR A 194 6.05 -9.64 7.12
CA THR A 194 4.72 -10.24 6.87
C THR A 194 4.66 -10.89 5.49
N VAL A 195 3.94 -12.01 5.42
CA VAL A 195 3.64 -12.69 4.16
C VAL A 195 2.16 -12.58 3.89
N VAL A 196 1.80 -12.20 2.68
CA VAL A 196 0.41 -12.17 2.21
C VAL A 196 0.11 -13.48 1.48
N VAL A 197 -0.93 -14.18 1.94
CA VAL A 197 -1.41 -15.43 1.36
C VAL A 197 -2.78 -15.18 0.74
N ARG A 198 -2.79 -14.76 -0.52
CA ARG A 198 -4.04 -14.46 -1.22
C ARG A 198 -4.79 -15.71 -1.63
N GLY A 199 -4.07 -16.78 -1.95
CA GLY A 199 -4.64 -17.98 -2.56
C GLY A 199 -5.00 -17.79 -4.05
N ASP A 200 -5.50 -18.88 -4.66
CA ASP A 200 -5.74 -18.96 -6.12
C ASP A 200 -7.19 -18.65 -6.50
N SER A 201 -8.10 -18.61 -5.54
CA SER A 201 -9.52 -18.37 -5.80
C SER A 201 -9.77 -17.03 -6.48
N PRO A 202 -10.68 -16.93 -7.45
CA PRO A 202 -11.10 -15.66 -8.03
C PRO A 202 -11.66 -14.75 -6.93
N MET A 203 -11.16 -13.50 -6.92
CA MET A 203 -11.63 -12.46 -6.00
C MET A 203 -11.72 -11.14 -6.78
N PRO A 204 -12.83 -10.39 -6.65
CA PRO A 204 -12.92 -9.04 -7.19
C PRO A 204 -11.86 -8.12 -6.58
N PRO A 205 -11.31 -7.16 -7.34
CA PRO A 205 -10.45 -6.13 -6.77
C PRO A 205 -11.16 -5.35 -5.66
N GLY A 206 -10.43 -5.09 -4.56
CA GLY A 206 -10.96 -4.42 -3.37
C GLY A 206 -11.66 -5.35 -2.37
N GLU A 207 -11.88 -6.62 -2.71
CA GLU A 207 -12.41 -7.60 -1.75
C GLU A 207 -11.38 -7.90 -0.66
N LEU A 208 -11.87 -8.01 0.58
CA LEU A 208 -11.02 -8.31 1.74
C LEU A 208 -10.56 -9.78 1.69
N ILE A 209 -9.26 -10.00 1.81
CA ILE A 209 -8.71 -11.34 1.97
C ILE A 209 -9.01 -11.81 3.39
N ALA A 210 -9.77 -12.90 3.51
CA ALA A 210 -10.26 -13.40 4.79
C ALA A 210 -9.11 -13.82 5.70
N LEU A 211 -9.19 -13.42 6.96
CA LEU A 211 -8.31 -13.88 8.02
C LEU A 211 -9.04 -14.90 8.89
N ARG A 212 -8.27 -15.67 9.65
CA ARG A 212 -8.77 -16.64 10.64
C ARG A 212 -7.99 -16.52 11.94
N PRO A 213 -8.56 -16.89 13.09
CA PRO A 213 -7.79 -17.00 14.32
C PRO A 213 -6.59 -17.94 14.15
N PRO A 214 -5.45 -17.65 14.83
CA PRO A 214 -4.30 -18.53 14.77
C PRO A 214 -4.68 -19.91 15.31
N GLN A 215 -4.31 -20.93 14.56
CA GLN A 215 -4.47 -22.31 15.03
C GLN A 215 -3.50 -22.53 16.19
N LYS A 216 -4.01 -23.02 17.30
CA LYS A 216 -3.17 -23.48 18.40
C LYS A 216 -2.32 -24.65 17.87
N PRO A 217 -0.99 -24.67 18.09
CA PRO A 217 -0.22 -25.85 17.73
C PRO A 217 -0.88 -27.05 18.37
N GLU A 218 -1.24 -28.03 17.56
CA GLU A 218 -1.73 -29.32 18.06
C GLU A 218 -0.57 -29.91 18.87
N ALA A 219 -0.81 -30.11 20.17
CA ALA A 219 0.18 -30.76 21.01
C ALA A 219 0.40 -32.16 20.42
N PRO A 220 1.65 -32.63 20.24
CA PRO A 220 1.88 -33.98 19.78
C PRO A 220 1.15 -34.94 20.74
N GLU A 221 0.26 -35.73 20.16
CA GLU A 221 -0.36 -36.85 20.91
C GLU A 221 0.76 -37.70 21.49
N ALA A 222 0.74 -37.86 22.80
CA ALA A 222 1.72 -38.63 23.58
C ALA A 222 1.49 -40.15 23.42
#